data_89da55e0a93241b48486491f8300e643
#
_entry.id   89da55e0a93241b48486491f8300e643
#
_cell.length_a   1.000
_cell.length_b   1.000
_cell.length_c   1.000
_cell.angle_alpha   90.00
_cell.angle_beta   90.00
_cell.angle_gamma   90.00
#
_symmetry.space_group_name_H-M   'P 1'
#
loop_
_entity.id
_entity.type
_entity.pdbx_description
1 polymer ?
#
loop_
_entity_poly.entity_id
_entity_poly.type
_entity_poly.pdbx_seq_one_letter_code
_entity_poly.pdbx_strand_id
1 'polypeptide(L)'
;MLLTLSIRDVVIVERLTIGFHPGLNVLTGETGAGKSILLDALGLALGARADSGLVRAEKSQASVSAVFEISPDAPVRNLAAEHGIEVDDTLVLRRTLSADGRSRAFVNDEPVSVGFLRQIGARLVEIQVQSESHALLSAPNHRRLLDLYGGLQRSLDRLAALHTAWQSAAAALAETEQGLAKARAEEEFLRHALDELNALEPRAGEEEELNDRRTVLKHAEKLAEALTAAQAEVGDETSVSDRLRVAQRILERVSRDAAGALDRVVDALQRAAIEADEAVEALDQAATALDLQGGTLETLEDRLFALRAVARKHGCEIGALAGLRSDFENQLQTIQQGDSRINDFRKLSDEARQSFEKEADAVSKKRAKAATALEKAIAKELAPLKLDGAAFKVVLREKPLEDWSKDGKDDVAFEAVTNKGQPFAPLARIASGGELSRFMLALQVVLASQESIPTLVFDEADSGIGGATAAAVGDRLLALAQDHQMLVVTHSPQVAARGQSHWRIAKGTGSNGAKITTVGVEELEPDLRREEIARMLSGEEVTEEARAQATRLIEQGGR
;
A
#
# COMPACT_ATOMS: atom_id res chain seq x y z
N MET A 1 28.79 -20.50 3.48
CA MET A 1 28.38 -21.68 4.25
C MET A 1 28.50 -21.43 5.76
N LEU A 2 27.80 -22.17 6.62
CA LEU A 2 27.88 -22.05 8.08
C LEU A 2 29.20 -22.67 8.56
N LEU A 3 30.05 -21.85 9.20
CA LEU A 3 31.32 -22.32 9.75
C LEU A 3 31.18 -22.74 11.20
N THR A 4 30.48 -21.92 12.01
CA THR A 4 30.41 -22.13 13.45
C THR A 4 29.07 -21.69 14.01
N LEU A 5 28.51 -22.49 14.92
CA LEU A 5 27.36 -22.13 15.74
C LEU A 5 27.78 -22.14 17.21
N SER A 6 27.69 -20.97 17.85
CA SER A 6 27.98 -20.80 19.27
C SER A 6 26.69 -20.50 20.04
N ILE A 7 26.40 -21.30 21.06
CA ILE A 7 25.19 -21.25 21.89
C ILE A 7 25.59 -21.03 23.34
N ARG A 8 24.93 -20.10 24.03
CA ARG A 8 25.14 -19.84 25.41
C ARG A 8 23.83 -19.63 26.17
N ASP A 9 23.66 -20.37 27.27
CA ASP A 9 22.54 -20.31 28.19
C ASP A 9 21.15 -20.46 27.49
N VAL A 10 21.05 -21.43 26.56
CA VAL A 10 19.80 -21.77 25.84
C VAL A 10 19.27 -23.11 26.37
N VAL A 11 18.10 -23.12 26.95
CA VAL A 11 17.38 -24.28 27.51
C VAL A 11 18.30 -25.08 28.43
N ILE A 12 18.78 -26.26 28.00
CA ILE A 12 19.71 -27.12 28.76
C ILE A 12 21.17 -26.95 28.32
N VAL A 13 21.44 -26.14 27.31
CA VAL A 13 22.80 -25.85 26.82
C VAL A 13 23.38 -24.69 27.62
N GLU A 14 24.44 -24.90 28.37
CA GLU A 14 25.15 -23.84 29.08
C GLU A 14 26.10 -23.09 28.16
N ARG A 15 26.99 -23.84 27.50
CA ARG A 15 27.94 -23.31 26.52
C ARG A 15 28.29 -24.40 25.52
N LEU A 16 28.12 -24.11 24.25
CA LEU A 16 28.41 -25.05 23.19
C LEU A 16 28.92 -24.26 21.98
N THR A 17 29.98 -24.79 21.35
CA THR A 17 30.44 -24.27 20.04
C THR A 17 30.66 -25.46 19.13
N ILE A 18 30.04 -25.44 17.96
CA ILE A 18 30.10 -26.49 16.95
C ILE A 18 30.70 -25.89 15.69
N GLY A 19 31.76 -26.50 15.16
CA GLY A 19 32.26 -26.23 13.81
C GLY A 19 31.57 -27.15 12.80
N PHE A 20 31.28 -26.63 11.62
CA PHE A 20 30.69 -27.41 10.53
C PHE A 20 31.64 -27.40 9.34
N HIS A 21 31.57 -28.49 8.53
CA HIS A 21 32.40 -28.69 7.36
C HIS A 21 31.58 -28.56 6.07
N PRO A 22 32.18 -28.31 4.91
CA PRO A 22 31.52 -28.46 3.63
C PRO A 22 30.92 -29.87 3.46
N GLY A 23 29.92 -29.99 2.61
CA GLY A 23 29.32 -31.31 2.30
C GLY A 23 28.27 -31.74 3.33
N LEU A 24 28.11 -33.05 3.52
CA LEU A 24 27.07 -33.67 4.34
C LEU A 24 27.49 -33.78 5.80
N ASN A 25 26.96 -32.94 6.67
CA ASN A 25 27.13 -32.94 8.11
C ASN A 25 25.95 -33.67 8.76
N VAL A 26 26.19 -34.72 9.49
CA VAL A 26 25.15 -35.50 10.17
C VAL A 26 25.20 -35.29 11.68
N LEU A 27 24.06 -35.10 12.30
CA LEU A 27 23.88 -34.94 13.73
C LEU A 27 23.02 -36.11 14.24
N THR A 28 23.61 -36.95 15.11
CA THR A 28 22.89 -38.04 15.78
C THR A 28 22.81 -37.82 17.28
N GLY A 29 21.99 -38.60 17.94
CA GLY A 29 21.81 -38.55 19.40
C GLY A 29 20.44 -39.08 19.79
N GLU A 30 20.27 -39.38 21.08
CA GLU A 30 19.01 -39.88 21.62
C GLU A 30 17.86 -38.86 21.45
N THR A 31 16.61 -39.35 21.39
CA THR A 31 15.42 -38.52 21.37
C THR A 31 15.39 -37.63 22.65
N GLY A 32 15.22 -36.32 22.46
CA GLY A 32 15.29 -35.35 23.57
C GLY A 32 16.72 -34.98 24.02
N ALA A 33 17.79 -35.44 23.34
CA ALA A 33 19.18 -35.11 23.68
C ALA A 33 19.60 -33.66 23.34
N GLY A 34 18.71 -32.85 22.75
CA GLY A 34 19.03 -31.45 22.41
C GLY A 34 19.14 -31.17 20.90
N LYS A 35 18.82 -32.15 20.03
CA LYS A 35 18.83 -31.93 18.57
C LYS A 35 17.95 -30.76 18.15
N SER A 36 16.70 -30.74 18.58
CA SER A 36 15.77 -29.62 18.29
C SER A 36 16.25 -28.29 18.89
N ILE A 37 16.92 -28.33 20.06
CA ILE A 37 17.47 -27.10 20.69
C ILE A 37 18.57 -26.46 19.82
N LEU A 38 19.38 -27.28 19.11
CA LEU A 38 20.39 -26.77 18.17
C LEU A 38 19.72 -26.07 16.98
N LEU A 39 18.64 -26.66 16.45
CA LEU A 39 17.89 -26.07 15.34
C LEU A 39 17.14 -24.80 15.78
N ASP A 40 16.54 -24.81 16.96
CA ASP A 40 15.89 -23.61 17.54
C ASP A 40 16.92 -22.50 17.77
N ALA A 41 18.11 -22.84 18.26
CA ALA A 41 19.20 -21.89 18.44
C ALA A 41 19.68 -21.32 17.10
N LEU A 42 19.89 -22.17 16.09
CA LEU A 42 20.22 -21.70 14.74
C LEU A 42 19.11 -20.80 14.17
N GLY A 43 17.85 -21.22 14.28
CA GLY A 43 16.70 -20.41 13.89
C GLY A 43 16.66 -19.05 14.59
N LEU A 44 16.97 -19.02 15.89
CA LEU A 44 17.07 -17.77 16.66
C LEU A 44 18.16 -16.84 16.10
N ALA A 45 19.34 -17.36 15.76
CA ALA A 45 20.42 -16.61 15.14
C ALA A 45 20.04 -16.06 13.75
N LEU A 46 19.21 -16.79 13.01
CA LEU A 46 18.68 -16.42 11.69
C LEU A 46 17.46 -15.47 11.75
N GLY A 47 17.02 -15.05 12.94
CA GLY A 47 15.93 -14.09 13.09
C GLY A 47 14.54 -14.71 13.25
N ALA A 48 14.42 -15.98 13.62
CA ALA A 48 13.16 -16.60 14.00
C ALA A 48 12.53 -15.90 15.23
N ARG A 49 11.24 -16.16 15.47
CA ARG A 49 10.53 -15.62 16.63
C ARG A 49 11.20 -16.13 17.90
N ALA A 50 11.56 -15.20 18.79
CA ALA A 50 12.13 -15.52 20.09
C ALA A 50 11.01 -15.89 21.08
N ASP A 51 11.24 -16.98 21.85
CA ASP A 51 10.42 -17.35 22.99
C ASP A 51 11.28 -17.24 24.25
N SER A 52 10.79 -16.55 25.28
CA SER A 52 11.50 -16.42 26.58
C SER A 52 11.81 -17.75 27.24
N GLY A 53 11.02 -18.79 26.95
CA GLY A 53 11.29 -20.17 27.37
C GLY A 53 12.59 -20.77 26.85
N LEU A 54 13.22 -20.16 25.83
CA LEU A 54 14.54 -20.56 25.36
C LEU A 54 15.68 -20.11 26.30
N VAL A 55 15.45 -19.16 27.18
CA VAL A 55 16.49 -18.76 28.18
C VAL A 55 16.61 -19.84 29.25
N ARG A 56 17.85 -20.30 29.48
CA ARG A 56 18.13 -21.33 30.50
C ARG A 56 17.62 -20.88 31.88
N ALA A 57 17.03 -21.79 32.61
CA ALA A 57 16.57 -21.54 33.98
C ALA A 57 17.67 -20.89 34.83
N GLU A 58 17.31 -19.91 35.68
CA GLU A 58 18.21 -19.15 36.57
C GLU A 58 19.20 -18.21 35.81
N LYS A 59 19.13 -18.10 34.49
CA LYS A 59 19.95 -17.16 33.72
C LYS A 59 19.12 -15.96 33.28
N SER A 60 19.75 -14.79 33.21
CA SER A 60 19.11 -13.54 32.78
C SER A 60 19.04 -13.38 31.28
N GLN A 61 19.92 -14.09 30.54
CA GLN A 61 20.06 -13.91 29.11
C GLN A 61 20.64 -15.16 28.44
N ALA A 62 20.12 -15.46 27.25
CA ALA A 62 20.67 -16.41 26.29
C ALA A 62 21.32 -15.67 25.09
N SER A 63 22.33 -16.29 24.48
CA SER A 63 22.98 -15.75 23.29
C SER A 63 23.27 -16.86 22.30
N VAL A 64 22.98 -16.61 21.01
CA VAL A 64 23.37 -17.48 19.91
C VAL A 64 24.11 -16.65 18.85
N SER A 65 25.21 -17.20 18.35
CA SER A 65 26.00 -16.61 17.26
C SER A 65 26.29 -17.65 16.19
N ALA A 66 26.02 -17.30 14.94
CA ALA A 66 26.31 -18.12 13.76
C ALA A 66 27.30 -17.36 12.86
N VAL A 67 28.41 -18.02 12.51
CA VAL A 67 29.46 -17.46 11.65
C VAL A 67 29.38 -18.15 10.29
N PHE A 68 29.29 -17.35 9.23
CA PHE A 68 29.18 -17.81 7.85
C PHE A 68 30.38 -17.39 7.03
N GLU A 69 30.87 -18.25 6.17
CA GLU A 69 31.76 -17.91 5.07
C GLU A 69 30.92 -17.39 3.90
N ILE A 70 31.33 -16.25 3.33
CA ILE A 70 30.58 -15.53 2.30
C ILE A 70 31.43 -15.40 1.05
N SER A 71 30.95 -15.96 -0.06
CA SER A 71 31.63 -15.77 -1.35
C SER A 71 31.59 -14.32 -1.83
N PRO A 72 32.55 -13.88 -2.65
CA PRO A 72 32.60 -12.51 -3.16
C PRO A 72 31.32 -12.07 -3.88
N ASP A 73 30.68 -12.99 -4.60
CA ASP A 73 29.49 -12.72 -5.42
C ASP A 73 28.16 -13.00 -4.68
N ALA A 74 28.20 -13.25 -3.37
CA ALA A 74 27.01 -13.60 -2.61
C ALA A 74 26.00 -12.44 -2.55
N PRO A 75 24.72 -12.65 -2.88
CA PRO A 75 23.69 -11.59 -2.85
C PRO A 75 23.51 -10.91 -1.48
N VAL A 76 23.91 -11.59 -0.42
CA VAL A 76 23.85 -11.08 0.95
C VAL A 76 24.78 -9.88 1.17
N ARG A 77 25.87 -9.74 0.41
CA ARG A 77 26.77 -8.58 0.49
C ARG A 77 26.08 -7.29 0.09
N ASN A 78 25.33 -7.32 -1.00
CA ASN A 78 24.57 -6.15 -1.46
C ASN A 78 23.51 -5.75 -0.44
N LEU A 79 22.77 -6.74 0.10
CA LEU A 79 21.76 -6.50 1.11
C LEU A 79 22.33 -5.90 2.40
N ALA A 80 23.51 -6.33 2.83
CA ALA A 80 24.20 -5.78 4.01
C ALA A 80 24.71 -4.35 3.73
N ALA A 81 25.28 -4.11 2.56
CA ALA A 81 25.79 -2.80 2.14
C ALA A 81 24.69 -1.73 2.06
N GLU A 82 23.47 -2.08 1.63
CA GLU A 82 22.29 -1.20 1.65
C GLU A 82 21.96 -0.67 3.07
N HIS A 83 22.40 -1.40 4.10
CA HIS A 83 22.23 -1.02 5.52
C HIS A 83 23.53 -0.53 6.18
N GLY A 84 24.56 -0.24 5.38
CA GLY A 84 25.84 0.29 5.85
C GLY A 84 26.73 -0.73 6.58
N ILE A 85 26.46 -2.04 6.40
CA ILE A 85 27.23 -3.13 7.03
C ILE A 85 28.23 -3.68 6.02
N GLU A 86 29.51 -3.57 6.36
CA GLU A 86 30.58 -4.18 5.57
C GLU A 86 30.65 -5.69 5.83
N VAL A 87 30.79 -6.47 4.76
CA VAL A 87 30.91 -7.92 4.80
C VAL A 87 32.19 -8.33 4.10
N ASP A 88 33.13 -8.83 4.87
CA ASP A 88 34.36 -9.46 4.37
C ASP A 88 34.09 -10.93 3.98
N ASP A 89 35.09 -11.79 4.08
CA ASP A 89 34.95 -13.22 3.80
C ASP A 89 34.06 -13.97 4.83
N THR A 90 33.76 -13.31 5.95
CA THR A 90 32.89 -13.85 6.99
C THR A 90 31.78 -12.89 7.38
N LEU A 91 30.63 -13.46 7.78
CA LEU A 91 29.47 -12.75 8.31
C LEU A 91 29.04 -13.38 9.63
N VAL A 92 28.91 -12.58 10.66
CA VAL A 92 28.48 -13.02 11.99
C VAL A 92 27.05 -12.57 12.25
N LEU A 93 26.14 -13.51 12.43
CA LEU A 93 24.77 -13.25 12.89
C LEU A 93 24.67 -13.57 14.38
N ARG A 94 24.25 -12.63 15.20
CA ARG A 94 24.13 -12.83 16.64
C ARG A 94 22.76 -12.37 17.14
N ARG A 95 22.19 -13.22 18.00
CA ARG A 95 20.93 -12.92 18.68
C ARG A 95 21.11 -13.07 20.19
N THR A 96 20.62 -12.10 20.95
CA THR A 96 20.53 -12.18 22.40
C THR A 96 19.07 -12.11 22.83
N LEU A 97 18.70 -12.92 23.82
CA LEU A 97 17.35 -13.02 24.33
C LEU A 97 17.41 -12.95 25.87
N SER A 98 16.73 -11.98 26.48
CA SER A 98 16.62 -11.83 27.91
C SER A 98 15.42 -12.61 28.45
N ALA A 99 15.48 -13.02 29.73
CA ALA A 99 14.41 -13.76 30.38
C ALA A 99 13.09 -12.97 30.46
N ASP A 100 13.12 -11.64 30.34
CA ASP A 100 11.96 -10.75 30.28
C ASP A 100 11.33 -10.68 28.85
N GLY A 101 11.84 -11.48 27.91
CA GLY A 101 11.36 -11.55 26.53
C GLY A 101 11.95 -10.50 25.57
N ARG A 102 12.78 -9.57 26.05
CA ARG A 102 13.46 -8.61 25.16
C ARG A 102 14.54 -9.32 24.37
N SER A 103 14.65 -8.95 23.08
CA SER A 103 15.71 -9.52 22.25
C SER A 103 16.41 -8.46 21.40
N ARG A 104 17.71 -8.68 21.16
CA ARG A 104 18.54 -7.82 20.30
C ARG A 104 19.19 -8.67 19.23
N ALA A 105 19.28 -8.10 18.03
CA ALA A 105 19.87 -8.73 16.86
C ALA A 105 21.10 -7.93 16.42
N PHE A 106 22.12 -8.64 15.92
CA PHE A 106 23.37 -8.04 15.45
C PHE A 106 23.84 -8.75 14.19
N VAL A 107 24.43 -7.98 13.28
CA VAL A 107 25.16 -8.44 12.09
C VAL A 107 26.54 -7.80 12.13
N ASN A 108 27.60 -8.60 12.18
CA ASN A 108 29.01 -8.12 12.38
C ASN A 108 29.12 -7.11 13.55
N ASP A 109 28.50 -7.45 14.69
CA ASP A 109 28.40 -6.61 15.91
C ASP A 109 27.58 -5.31 15.78
N GLU A 110 27.12 -4.92 14.58
CA GLU A 110 26.22 -3.80 14.38
C GLU A 110 24.78 -4.18 14.79
N PRO A 111 24.11 -3.35 15.60
CA PRO A 111 22.75 -3.62 16.03
C PRO A 111 21.76 -3.42 14.86
N VAL A 112 20.93 -4.44 14.61
CA VAL A 112 19.97 -4.43 13.51
C VAL A 112 18.54 -4.78 13.97
N SER A 113 17.55 -4.53 13.11
CA SER A 113 16.19 -5.02 13.36
C SER A 113 16.12 -6.54 13.17
N VAL A 114 15.19 -7.19 13.91
CA VAL A 114 14.93 -8.64 13.74
C VAL A 114 14.46 -8.96 12.32
N GLY A 115 13.71 -8.04 11.70
CA GLY A 115 13.25 -8.17 10.32
C GLY A 115 14.43 -8.25 9.34
N PHE A 116 15.41 -7.38 9.52
CA PHE A 116 16.63 -7.39 8.68
C PHE A 116 17.49 -8.62 8.93
N LEU A 117 17.69 -9.02 10.21
CA LEU A 117 18.39 -10.27 10.53
C LEU A 117 17.74 -11.47 9.83
N ARG A 118 16.40 -11.52 9.79
CA ARG A 118 15.66 -12.60 9.10
C ARG A 118 15.87 -12.55 7.58
N GLN A 119 15.91 -11.37 6.97
CA GLN A 119 16.17 -11.24 5.54
C GLN A 119 17.57 -11.75 5.16
N ILE A 120 18.58 -11.40 5.96
CA ILE A 120 19.96 -11.93 5.78
C ILE A 120 19.98 -13.44 6.03
N GLY A 121 19.40 -13.90 7.14
CA GLY A 121 19.38 -15.32 7.49
C GLY A 121 18.75 -16.20 6.41
N ALA A 122 17.64 -15.75 5.82
CA ALA A 122 16.97 -16.47 4.72
C ALA A 122 17.80 -16.59 3.43
N ARG A 123 18.85 -15.76 3.26
CA ARG A 123 19.79 -15.89 2.12
C ARG A 123 20.97 -16.81 2.41
N LEU A 124 21.16 -17.23 3.66
CA LEU A 124 22.30 -18.03 4.10
C LEU A 124 21.93 -19.47 4.44
N VAL A 125 20.77 -19.65 5.07
CA VAL A 125 20.34 -20.97 5.54
C VAL A 125 18.85 -21.15 5.27
N GLU A 126 18.50 -22.31 4.73
CA GLU A 126 17.13 -22.81 4.69
C GLU A 126 16.99 -23.99 5.66
N ILE A 127 16.12 -23.83 6.65
CA ILE A 127 15.85 -24.87 7.65
C ILE A 127 14.56 -25.58 7.27
N GLN A 128 14.66 -26.82 6.86
CA GLN A 128 13.53 -27.68 6.54
C GLN A 128 13.08 -28.44 7.79
N VAL A 129 12.26 -27.80 8.62
CA VAL A 129 11.65 -28.43 9.81
C VAL A 129 10.35 -29.15 9.43
N GLN A 130 9.96 -30.12 10.23
CA GLN A 130 8.72 -30.89 10.06
C GLN A 130 7.47 -29.99 10.00
N SER A 131 7.48 -28.81 10.64
CA SER A 131 6.43 -27.78 10.56
C SER A 131 6.36 -27.05 9.19
N GLU A 132 7.47 -26.96 8.45
CA GLU A 132 7.49 -26.32 7.10
C GLU A 132 7.01 -27.27 6.00
N SER A 133 7.02 -28.58 6.24
CA SER A 133 6.30 -29.55 5.41
C SER A 133 4.82 -29.15 5.27
N HIS A 134 4.23 -28.51 6.29
CA HIS A 134 2.89 -27.93 6.20
C HIS A 134 2.79 -26.76 5.21
N ALA A 135 3.86 -25.98 5.02
CA ALA A 135 3.86 -24.88 4.06
C ALA A 135 3.83 -25.39 2.60
N LEU A 136 4.55 -26.47 2.32
CA LEU A 136 4.51 -27.16 1.01
C LEU A 136 3.18 -27.86 0.74
N LEU A 137 2.45 -28.28 1.79
CA LEU A 137 1.12 -28.85 1.68
C LEU A 137 0.02 -27.78 1.50
N SER A 138 0.36 -26.51 1.75
CA SER A 138 -0.59 -25.40 1.72
C SER A 138 -0.77 -24.87 0.29
N ALA A 139 -1.96 -25.03 -0.28
CA ALA A 139 -2.29 -24.59 -1.63
C ALA A 139 -1.94 -23.12 -1.93
N PRO A 140 -2.13 -22.15 -1.00
CA PRO A 140 -1.72 -20.76 -1.24
C PRO A 140 -0.22 -20.57 -1.55
N ASN A 141 0.64 -21.47 -1.10
CA ASN A 141 2.07 -21.39 -1.34
C ASN A 141 2.52 -22.02 -2.68
N HIS A 142 1.72 -22.90 -3.27
CA HIS A 142 2.11 -23.62 -4.47
C HIS A 142 2.46 -22.70 -5.65
N ARG A 143 1.70 -21.61 -5.82
CA ARG A 143 2.00 -20.60 -6.86
C ARG A 143 3.37 -19.96 -6.64
N ARG A 144 3.65 -19.51 -5.40
CA ARG A 144 4.94 -18.89 -5.06
C ARG A 144 6.11 -19.83 -5.29
N LEU A 145 5.97 -21.11 -4.95
CA LEU A 145 7.00 -22.13 -5.16
C LEU A 145 7.22 -22.38 -6.65
N LEU A 146 6.16 -22.46 -7.44
CA LEU A 146 6.27 -22.59 -8.90
C LEU A 146 6.93 -21.38 -9.54
N ASP A 147 6.56 -20.16 -9.11
CA ASP A 147 7.12 -18.91 -9.58
C ASP A 147 8.62 -18.80 -9.26
N LEU A 148 9.01 -19.24 -8.06
CA LEU A 148 10.41 -19.32 -7.63
C LEU A 148 11.19 -20.31 -8.48
N TYR A 149 10.67 -21.55 -8.61
CA TYR A 149 11.28 -22.59 -9.43
C TYR A 149 11.45 -22.15 -10.90
N GLY A 150 10.48 -21.42 -11.43
CA GLY A 150 10.51 -20.88 -12.79
C GLY A 150 11.37 -19.63 -12.98
N GLY A 151 11.93 -19.04 -11.91
CA GLY A 151 12.70 -17.80 -11.96
C GLY A 151 11.86 -16.61 -12.46
N LEU A 152 10.56 -16.54 -12.10
CA LEU A 152 9.60 -15.59 -12.69
C LEU A 152 9.56 -14.21 -12.00
N GLN A 153 10.43 -13.94 -11.02
CA GLN A 153 10.36 -12.73 -10.19
C GLN A 153 10.28 -11.43 -11.02
N ARG A 154 11.15 -11.26 -12.01
CA ARG A 154 11.14 -10.06 -12.88
C ARG A 154 9.83 -9.88 -13.65
N SER A 155 9.21 -11.00 -14.07
CA SER A 155 7.92 -10.96 -14.77
C SER A 155 6.78 -10.61 -13.82
N LEU A 156 6.84 -11.08 -12.59
CA LEU A 156 5.88 -10.75 -11.53
C LEU A 156 5.97 -9.29 -11.10
N ASP A 157 7.18 -8.75 -10.96
CA ASP A 157 7.38 -7.34 -10.64
C ASP A 157 6.77 -6.43 -11.72
N ARG A 158 6.98 -6.78 -13.00
CA ARG A 158 6.37 -6.08 -14.12
C ARG A 158 4.85 -6.21 -14.13
N LEU A 159 4.33 -7.40 -13.87
CA LEU A 159 2.89 -7.67 -13.81
C LEU A 159 2.23 -6.85 -12.68
N ALA A 160 2.86 -6.80 -11.51
CA ALA A 160 2.39 -6.02 -10.37
C ALA A 160 2.36 -4.51 -10.67
N ALA A 161 3.37 -3.98 -11.38
CA ALA A 161 3.39 -2.59 -11.82
C ALA A 161 2.24 -2.29 -12.80
N LEU A 162 1.98 -3.18 -13.77
CA LEU A 162 0.87 -3.02 -14.74
C LEU A 162 -0.50 -3.14 -14.06
N HIS A 163 -0.65 -4.03 -13.08
CA HIS A 163 -1.86 -4.13 -12.28
C HIS A 163 -2.15 -2.82 -11.52
N THR A 164 -1.13 -2.25 -10.88
CA THR A 164 -1.24 -0.97 -10.16
C THR A 164 -1.62 0.16 -11.11
N ALA A 165 -1.02 0.21 -12.30
CA ALA A 165 -1.35 1.21 -13.31
C ALA A 165 -2.80 1.11 -13.78
N TRP A 166 -3.30 -0.13 -14.04
CA TRP A 166 -4.71 -0.36 -14.39
C TRP A 166 -5.65 0.06 -13.27
N GLN A 167 -5.40 -0.34 -12.03
CA GLN A 167 -6.22 0.04 -10.87
C GLN A 167 -6.30 1.57 -10.70
N SER A 168 -5.17 2.26 -10.87
CA SER A 168 -5.12 3.72 -10.78
C SER A 168 -5.92 4.39 -11.91
N ALA A 169 -5.81 3.89 -13.14
CA ALA A 169 -6.57 4.42 -14.28
C ALA A 169 -8.08 4.16 -14.14
N ALA A 170 -8.47 2.98 -13.67
CA ALA A 170 -9.87 2.64 -13.40
C ALA A 170 -10.47 3.50 -12.28
N ALA A 171 -9.72 3.76 -11.21
CA ALA A 171 -10.14 4.64 -10.13
C ALA A 171 -10.34 6.09 -10.60
N ALA A 172 -9.40 6.62 -11.41
CA ALA A 172 -9.51 7.96 -11.98
C ALA A 172 -10.73 8.10 -12.93
N LEU A 173 -11.03 7.05 -13.72
CA LEU A 173 -12.23 7.00 -14.56
C LEU A 173 -13.49 7.06 -13.68
N ALA A 174 -13.59 6.20 -12.67
CA ALA A 174 -14.75 6.14 -11.78
C ALA A 174 -14.99 7.45 -11.02
N GLU A 175 -13.93 8.10 -10.54
CA GLU A 175 -13.99 9.42 -9.89
C GLU A 175 -14.50 10.48 -10.86
N THR A 176 -14.00 10.50 -12.11
CA THR A 176 -14.41 11.45 -13.14
C THR A 176 -15.88 11.23 -13.54
N GLU A 177 -16.32 9.98 -13.72
CA GLU A 177 -17.72 9.63 -14.02
C GLU A 177 -18.66 10.05 -12.89
N GLN A 178 -18.28 9.81 -11.64
CA GLN A 178 -19.06 10.23 -10.47
C GLN A 178 -19.13 11.76 -10.33
N GLY A 179 -18.01 12.44 -10.56
CA GLY A 179 -17.94 13.90 -10.54
C GLY A 179 -18.85 14.53 -11.59
N LEU A 180 -18.79 14.02 -12.84
CA LEU A 180 -19.65 14.50 -13.93
C LEU A 180 -21.13 14.20 -13.69
N ALA A 181 -21.47 13.05 -13.12
CA ALA A 181 -22.85 12.72 -12.78
C ALA A 181 -23.45 13.69 -11.75
N LYS A 182 -22.68 14.10 -10.73
CA LYS A 182 -23.08 15.13 -9.77
C LYS A 182 -23.25 16.49 -10.45
N ALA A 183 -22.27 16.91 -11.26
CA ALA A 183 -22.33 18.17 -11.97
C ALA A 183 -23.53 18.26 -12.94
N ARG A 184 -23.86 17.16 -13.61
CA ARG A 184 -25.05 17.08 -14.49
C ARG A 184 -26.37 17.19 -13.72
N ALA A 185 -26.45 16.69 -12.51
CA ALA A 185 -27.64 16.84 -11.67
C ALA A 185 -27.93 18.33 -11.33
N GLU A 186 -26.91 19.17 -11.36
CA GLU A 186 -26.99 20.61 -11.09
C GLU A 186 -27.06 21.44 -12.39
N GLU A 187 -26.87 20.83 -13.55
CA GLU A 187 -26.73 21.54 -14.84
C GLU A 187 -27.95 22.40 -15.19
N GLU A 188 -29.16 21.88 -14.95
CA GLU A 188 -30.41 22.59 -15.24
C GLU A 188 -30.54 23.85 -14.36
N PHE A 189 -30.19 23.74 -13.07
CA PHE A 189 -30.15 24.88 -12.16
C PHE A 189 -29.10 25.91 -12.60
N LEU A 190 -27.89 25.46 -12.96
CA LEU A 190 -26.83 26.37 -13.40
C LEU A 190 -27.19 27.10 -14.69
N ARG A 191 -27.82 26.43 -15.66
CA ARG A 191 -28.31 27.06 -16.89
C ARG A 191 -29.35 28.14 -16.60
N HIS A 192 -30.38 27.81 -15.80
CA HIS A 192 -31.41 28.75 -15.45
C HIS A 192 -30.85 29.96 -14.67
N ALA A 193 -29.95 29.73 -13.73
CA ALA A 193 -29.30 30.77 -12.96
C ALA A 193 -28.41 31.67 -13.83
N LEU A 194 -27.69 31.09 -14.78
CA LEU A 194 -26.86 31.82 -15.73
C LEU A 194 -27.71 32.66 -16.69
N ASP A 195 -28.82 32.12 -17.22
CA ASP A 195 -29.73 32.84 -18.09
C ASP A 195 -30.32 34.08 -17.37
N GLU A 196 -30.68 33.94 -16.08
CA GLU A 196 -31.17 35.04 -15.24
C GLU A 196 -30.09 36.11 -15.03
N LEU A 197 -28.85 35.72 -14.73
CA LEU A 197 -27.71 36.62 -14.57
C LEU A 197 -27.32 37.30 -15.89
N ASN A 198 -27.41 36.58 -17.02
CA ASN A 198 -27.16 37.15 -18.34
C ASN A 198 -28.26 38.18 -18.75
N ALA A 199 -29.52 37.90 -18.41
CA ALA A 199 -30.60 38.87 -18.65
C ALA A 199 -30.48 40.13 -17.77
N LEU A 200 -29.95 39.95 -16.55
CA LEU A 200 -29.73 41.06 -15.62
C LEU A 200 -28.47 41.88 -15.94
N GLU A 201 -27.41 41.23 -16.52
CA GLU A 201 -26.11 41.84 -16.83
C GLU A 201 -25.54 42.70 -15.66
N PRO A 202 -25.33 42.11 -14.48
CA PRO A 202 -24.83 42.86 -13.32
C PRO A 202 -23.37 43.27 -13.56
N ARG A 203 -23.03 44.50 -13.10
CA ARG A 203 -21.67 45.07 -13.23
C ARG A 203 -21.04 45.25 -11.85
N ALA A 204 -19.71 45.10 -11.80
CA ALA A 204 -18.97 45.40 -10.59
C ALA A 204 -19.08 46.90 -10.24
N GLY A 205 -19.40 47.21 -8.98
CA GLY A 205 -19.58 48.60 -8.50
C GLY A 205 -20.92 49.26 -8.86
N GLU A 206 -21.79 48.53 -9.61
CA GLU A 206 -23.09 49.09 -10.07
C GLU A 206 -23.99 49.54 -8.91
N GLU A 207 -23.96 48.82 -7.78
CA GLU A 207 -24.79 49.20 -6.62
C GLU A 207 -24.40 50.57 -6.04
N GLU A 208 -23.11 50.83 -5.93
CA GLU A 208 -22.61 52.12 -5.41
C GLU A 208 -22.99 53.25 -6.37
N GLU A 209 -22.75 53.06 -7.66
CA GLU A 209 -23.11 54.00 -8.73
C GLU A 209 -24.61 54.34 -8.71
N LEU A 210 -25.46 53.29 -8.62
CA LEU A 210 -26.93 53.48 -8.58
C LEU A 210 -27.40 54.13 -7.26
N ASN A 211 -26.80 53.83 -6.13
CA ASN A 211 -27.16 54.48 -4.85
C ASN A 211 -26.76 55.95 -4.81
N ASP A 212 -25.59 56.30 -5.36
CA ASP A 212 -25.15 57.69 -5.46
C ASP A 212 -26.12 58.46 -6.36
N ARG A 213 -26.45 57.92 -7.53
CA ARG A 213 -27.39 58.53 -8.48
C ARG A 213 -28.80 58.61 -7.93
N ARG A 214 -29.27 57.63 -7.14
CA ARG A 214 -30.55 57.65 -6.43
C ARG A 214 -30.62 58.80 -5.43
N THR A 215 -29.51 59.03 -4.71
CA THR A 215 -29.45 60.11 -3.73
C THR A 215 -29.60 61.48 -4.39
N VAL A 216 -28.91 61.68 -5.53
CA VAL A 216 -29.02 62.90 -6.33
C VAL A 216 -30.45 63.11 -6.86
N LEU A 217 -31.05 62.04 -7.45
CA LEU A 217 -32.42 62.14 -8.00
C LEU A 217 -33.47 62.38 -6.92
N LYS A 218 -33.38 61.77 -5.74
CA LYS A 218 -34.29 62.06 -4.60
C LYS A 218 -34.23 63.54 -4.13
N HIS A 219 -33.04 64.14 -4.18
CA HIS A 219 -32.90 65.57 -3.88
C HIS A 219 -33.49 66.39 -5.02
N ALA A 220 -33.30 66.02 -6.28
CA ALA A 220 -33.87 66.71 -7.41
C ALA A 220 -35.42 66.67 -7.40
N GLU A 221 -36.00 65.47 -7.11
CA GLU A 221 -37.46 65.30 -7.00
C GLU A 221 -38.06 66.19 -5.90
N LYS A 222 -37.48 66.23 -4.71
CA LYS A 222 -37.91 67.14 -3.63
C LYS A 222 -37.78 68.61 -4.01
N LEU A 223 -36.74 68.99 -4.77
CA LEU A 223 -36.59 70.37 -5.28
C LEU A 223 -37.64 70.64 -6.35
N ALA A 224 -37.96 69.71 -7.22
CA ALA A 224 -39.03 69.88 -8.21
C ALA A 224 -40.42 70.06 -7.58
N GLU A 225 -40.73 69.21 -6.58
CA GLU A 225 -41.98 69.38 -5.78
C GLU A 225 -42.04 70.72 -5.11
N ALA A 226 -40.93 71.17 -4.49
CA ALA A 226 -40.89 72.48 -3.83
C ALA A 226 -41.04 73.68 -4.81
N LEU A 227 -40.40 73.58 -6.00
CA LEU A 227 -40.52 74.53 -7.07
C LEU A 227 -41.95 74.58 -7.64
N THR A 228 -42.57 73.40 -7.88
CA THR A 228 -43.97 73.33 -8.32
C THR A 228 -44.93 73.94 -7.31
N ALA A 229 -44.73 73.60 -6.02
CA ALA A 229 -45.56 74.26 -4.97
C ALA A 229 -45.35 75.74 -4.92
N ALA A 230 -44.11 76.25 -5.06
CA ALA A 230 -43.83 77.66 -5.10
C ALA A 230 -44.45 78.36 -6.33
N GLN A 231 -44.40 77.74 -7.50
CA GLN A 231 -45.04 78.21 -8.72
C GLN A 231 -46.56 78.28 -8.59
N ALA A 232 -47.19 77.28 -7.94
CA ALA A 232 -48.63 77.29 -7.69
C ALA A 232 -49.07 78.51 -6.81
N GLU A 233 -48.25 78.87 -5.79
CA GLU A 233 -48.57 79.98 -4.90
C GLU A 233 -48.37 81.38 -5.57
N VAL A 234 -47.38 81.49 -6.48
CA VAL A 234 -47.01 82.78 -7.08
C VAL A 234 -47.62 82.96 -8.48
N GLY A 235 -47.83 81.90 -9.22
CA GLY A 235 -48.15 81.87 -10.68
C GLY A 235 -49.57 81.41 -11.05
N ASP A 236 -50.52 81.15 -10.09
CA ASP A 236 -51.85 80.60 -10.35
C ASP A 236 -52.75 81.58 -11.16
N GLU A 237 -53.94 81.09 -11.60
CA GLU A 237 -54.89 81.80 -12.50
C GLU A 237 -55.16 83.29 -12.13
N THR A 238 -54.86 83.71 -10.92
CA THR A 238 -54.77 85.13 -10.49
C THR A 238 -53.38 85.36 -9.91
N SER A 239 -52.41 85.50 -10.74
CA SER A 239 -51.00 85.65 -10.31
C SER A 239 -50.85 86.82 -9.33
N VAL A 240 -49.88 86.72 -8.43
CA VAL A 240 -49.59 87.81 -7.48
C VAL A 240 -49.37 89.11 -8.24
N SER A 241 -48.72 89.07 -9.37
CA SER A 241 -48.50 90.25 -10.24
C SER A 241 -49.79 90.79 -10.80
N ASP A 242 -50.75 89.97 -11.20
CA ASP A 242 -52.04 90.40 -11.69
C ASP A 242 -52.88 91.12 -10.59
N ARG A 243 -52.83 90.52 -9.39
CA ARG A 243 -53.50 91.13 -8.20
C ARG A 243 -52.89 92.47 -7.85
N LEU A 244 -51.59 92.62 -7.93
CA LEU A 244 -50.87 93.87 -7.74
C LEU A 244 -51.22 94.91 -8.79
N ARG A 245 -51.28 94.44 -10.11
CA ARG A 245 -51.72 95.33 -11.22
C ARG A 245 -53.19 95.75 -11.12
N VAL A 246 -54.06 94.89 -10.60
CA VAL A 246 -55.43 95.22 -10.33
C VAL A 246 -55.50 96.31 -9.22
N ALA A 247 -54.77 96.15 -8.11
CA ALA A 247 -54.67 97.11 -7.04
C ALA A 247 -54.11 98.47 -7.55
N GLN A 248 -53.06 98.42 -8.35
CA GLN A 248 -52.47 99.56 -9.02
C GLN A 248 -53.53 100.32 -9.85
N ARG A 249 -54.23 99.59 -10.74
CA ARG A 249 -55.29 100.21 -11.57
C ARG A 249 -56.43 100.81 -10.77
N ILE A 250 -56.82 100.25 -9.65
CA ILE A 250 -57.84 100.80 -8.75
C ILE A 250 -57.36 102.14 -8.17
N LEU A 251 -56.10 102.20 -7.70
CA LEU A 251 -55.54 103.44 -7.14
C LEU A 251 -55.23 104.51 -8.18
N GLU A 252 -54.80 104.17 -9.38
CA GLU A 252 -54.57 105.09 -10.49
C GLU A 252 -55.82 105.82 -10.91
N ARG A 253 -57.02 105.20 -10.82
CA ARG A 253 -58.31 105.87 -11.15
C ARG A 253 -58.64 106.97 -10.20
N VAL A 254 -58.21 106.89 -8.93
CA VAL A 254 -58.49 107.92 -7.92
C VAL A 254 -57.28 108.82 -7.60
N SER A 255 -56.12 108.52 -8.21
CA SER A 255 -54.87 109.28 -8.00
C SER A 255 -54.99 110.72 -8.45
N ARG A 256 -55.79 111.05 -9.50
CA ARG A 256 -55.98 112.39 -9.97
C ARG A 256 -56.65 113.29 -8.97
N ASP A 257 -57.48 112.69 -8.10
CA ASP A 257 -58.22 113.47 -7.06
C ASP A 257 -57.43 113.56 -5.74
N ALA A 258 -56.31 112.81 -5.62
CA ALA A 258 -55.52 112.71 -4.38
C ALA A 258 -54.29 113.65 -4.32
N ALA A 259 -54.13 114.61 -5.26
CA ALA A 259 -53.06 115.61 -5.32
C ALA A 259 -51.64 115.02 -5.03
N GLY A 260 -51.27 113.80 -5.63
CA GLY A 260 -49.96 113.14 -5.52
C GLY A 260 -49.78 112.31 -4.27
N ALA A 261 -50.76 112.20 -3.36
CA ALA A 261 -50.62 111.36 -2.16
C ALA A 261 -50.54 109.87 -2.42
N LEU A 262 -51.00 109.36 -3.57
CA LEU A 262 -51.01 107.95 -3.95
C LEU A 262 -49.87 107.55 -4.88
N ASP A 263 -49.11 108.51 -5.44
CA ASP A 263 -48.02 108.18 -6.43
C ASP A 263 -47.02 107.22 -5.90
N ARG A 264 -46.56 107.39 -4.67
CA ARG A 264 -45.59 106.43 -4.04
C ARG A 264 -46.14 105.00 -3.89
N VAL A 265 -47.45 104.85 -3.65
CA VAL A 265 -48.11 103.58 -3.46
C VAL A 265 -48.30 102.92 -4.83
N VAL A 266 -48.70 103.66 -5.90
CA VAL A 266 -48.82 103.17 -7.27
C VAL A 266 -47.48 102.71 -7.79
N ASP A 267 -46.38 103.47 -7.61
CA ASP A 267 -45.05 103.10 -8.01
C ASP A 267 -44.54 101.87 -7.24
N ALA A 268 -44.87 101.72 -5.97
CA ALA A 268 -44.50 100.56 -5.18
C ALA A 268 -45.22 99.29 -5.68
N LEU A 269 -46.51 99.37 -6.01
CA LEU A 269 -47.28 98.26 -6.56
C LEU A 269 -46.80 97.86 -7.95
N GLN A 270 -46.41 98.84 -8.81
CA GLN A 270 -45.84 98.59 -10.11
C GLN A 270 -44.49 97.80 -9.99
N ARG A 271 -43.58 98.28 -9.13
CA ARG A 271 -42.32 97.55 -8.90
C ARG A 271 -42.57 96.18 -8.35
N ALA A 272 -43.46 96.02 -7.37
CA ALA A 272 -43.81 94.74 -6.81
C ALA A 272 -44.38 93.75 -7.83
N ALA A 273 -45.18 94.26 -8.79
CA ALA A 273 -45.69 93.41 -9.90
C ALA A 273 -44.58 92.93 -10.84
N ILE A 274 -43.62 93.82 -11.16
CA ILE A 274 -42.47 93.46 -12.01
C ILE A 274 -41.62 92.42 -11.30
N GLU A 275 -41.26 92.61 -10.04
CA GLU A 275 -40.48 91.65 -9.24
C GLU A 275 -41.19 90.28 -9.06
N ALA A 276 -42.55 90.31 -8.99
CA ALA A 276 -43.32 89.05 -8.98
C ALA A 276 -43.25 88.27 -10.31
N ASP A 277 -43.31 89.00 -11.46
CA ASP A 277 -43.15 88.41 -12.76
C ASP A 277 -41.72 87.78 -12.95
N GLU A 278 -40.67 88.49 -12.51
CA GLU A 278 -39.30 87.98 -12.52
C GLU A 278 -39.13 86.75 -11.63
N ALA A 279 -39.81 86.71 -10.49
CA ALA A 279 -39.79 85.55 -9.60
C ALA A 279 -40.44 84.30 -10.25
N VAL A 280 -41.57 84.48 -10.96
CA VAL A 280 -42.20 83.37 -11.74
C VAL A 280 -41.28 82.84 -12.81
N GLU A 281 -40.65 83.74 -13.58
CA GLU A 281 -39.73 83.36 -14.65
C GLU A 281 -38.49 82.64 -14.08
N ALA A 282 -37.93 83.06 -12.96
CA ALA A 282 -36.82 82.39 -12.29
C ALA A 282 -37.20 80.97 -11.79
N LEU A 283 -38.44 80.82 -11.26
CA LEU A 283 -38.96 79.52 -10.86
C LEU A 283 -39.13 78.58 -12.07
N ASP A 284 -39.64 79.07 -13.18
CA ASP A 284 -39.76 78.25 -14.44
C ASP A 284 -38.40 77.81 -15.02
N GLN A 285 -37.42 78.73 -15.01
CA GLN A 285 -36.07 78.44 -15.42
C GLN A 285 -35.45 77.37 -14.53
N ALA A 286 -35.60 77.44 -13.22
CA ALA A 286 -35.11 76.48 -12.23
C ALA A 286 -35.79 75.11 -12.40
N ALA A 287 -37.08 75.02 -12.65
CA ALA A 287 -37.83 73.79 -12.90
C ALA A 287 -37.37 73.11 -14.19
N THR A 288 -37.20 73.92 -15.28
CA THR A 288 -36.73 73.41 -16.57
C THR A 288 -35.30 72.82 -16.48
N ALA A 289 -34.42 73.46 -15.70
CA ALA A 289 -33.04 72.96 -15.50
C ALA A 289 -32.99 71.63 -14.71
N LEU A 290 -33.94 71.34 -13.83
CA LEU A 290 -34.05 70.10 -13.07
C LEU A 290 -34.63 68.96 -13.90
N ASP A 291 -35.53 69.18 -14.85
CA ASP A 291 -36.19 68.17 -15.70
C ASP A 291 -35.22 67.57 -16.76
N LEU A 292 -34.11 68.24 -17.06
CA LEU A 292 -33.08 67.79 -18.00
C LEU A 292 -32.12 66.73 -17.46
N GLN A 293 -32.21 66.27 -16.23
CA GLN A 293 -31.32 65.25 -15.63
C GLN A 293 -31.85 63.81 -15.86
N GLY A 294 -32.18 63.47 -17.07
CA GLY A 294 -32.54 62.21 -17.69
C GLY A 294 -32.41 60.90 -16.92
N GLY A 295 -33.49 60.42 -16.38
CA GLY A 295 -33.72 59.11 -15.79
C GLY A 295 -34.70 59.24 -14.64
N THR A 296 -35.82 58.54 -14.69
CA THR A 296 -36.79 58.56 -13.62
C THR A 296 -36.25 57.82 -12.39
N LEU A 297 -36.46 58.32 -11.20
CA LEU A 297 -36.14 57.66 -9.94
C LEU A 297 -36.71 56.23 -9.93
N GLU A 298 -37.85 56.00 -10.53
CA GLU A 298 -38.54 54.73 -10.66
C GLU A 298 -37.69 53.68 -11.46
N THR A 299 -37.13 54.03 -12.61
CA THR A 299 -36.30 53.10 -13.40
C THR A 299 -35.02 52.66 -12.67
N LEU A 300 -34.47 53.57 -11.85
CA LEU A 300 -33.28 53.28 -11.04
C LEU A 300 -33.64 52.41 -9.83
N GLU A 301 -34.76 52.66 -9.16
CA GLU A 301 -35.24 51.81 -8.06
C GLU A 301 -35.63 50.41 -8.56
N ASP A 302 -36.25 50.31 -9.74
CA ASP A 302 -36.53 49.03 -10.39
C ASP A 302 -35.24 48.22 -10.67
N ARG A 303 -34.19 48.90 -11.16
CA ARG A 303 -32.89 48.26 -11.41
C ARG A 303 -32.26 47.76 -10.11
N LEU A 304 -32.23 48.59 -9.06
CA LEU A 304 -31.74 48.19 -7.73
C LEU A 304 -32.56 47.04 -7.13
N PHE A 305 -33.89 47.09 -7.31
CA PHE A 305 -34.77 46.03 -6.85
C PHE A 305 -34.46 44.69 -7.57
N ALA A 306 -34.29 44.70 -8.88
CA ALA A 306 -33.93 43.52 -9.67
C ALA A 306 -32.58 42.94 -9.22
N LEU A 307 -31.55 43.79 -9.05
CA LEU A 307 -30.25 43.34 -8.55
C LEU A 307 -30.34 42.71 -7.14
N ARG A 308 -31.07 43.32 -6.23
CA ARG A 308 -31.30 42.81 -4.86
C ARG A 308 -32.09 41.50 -4.85
N ALA A 309 -33.07 41.36 -5.73
CA ALA A 309 -33.88 40.15 -5.82
C ALA A 309 -33.03 38.96 -6.25
N VAL A 310 -32.18 39.11 -7.25
CA VAL A 310 -31.29 38.08 -7.75
C VAL A 310 -30.17 37.79 -6.72
N ALA A 311 -29.57 38.80 -6.11
CA ALA A 311 -28.58 38.63 -5.02
C ALA A 311 -29.13 37.83 -3.85
N ARG A 312 -30.37 38.12 -3.41
CA ARG A 312 -31.04 37.36 -2.34
C ARG A 312 -31.35 35.94 -2.73
N LYS A 313 -31.78 35.69 -3.97
CA LYS A 313 -32.08 34.36 -4.52
C LYS A 313 -30.83 33.49 -4.50
N HIS A 314 -29.67 34.04 -4.84
CA HIS A 314 -28.39 33.31 -4.86
C HIS A 314 -27.58 33.42 -3.55
N GLY A 315 -28.11 34.11 -2.52
CA GLY A 315 -27.47 34.20 -1.19
C GLY A 315 -26.15 34.96 -1.18
N CYS A 316 -25.97 35.92 -2.08
CA CYS A 316 -24.74 36.71 -2.20
C CYS A 316 -25.03 38.24 -2.13
N GLU A 317 -23.98 39.06 -2.06
CA GLU A 317 -24.06 40.52 -2.20
C GLU A 317 -24.16 40.90 -3.68
N ILE A 318 -24.76 42.08 -3.95
CA ILE A 318 -24.93 42.55 -5.35
C ILE A 318 -23.58 42.65 -6.07
N GLY A 319 -22.54 43.15 -5.38
CA GLY A 319 -21.20 43.25 -5.95
C GLY A 319 -20.59 41.91 -6.37
N ALA A 320 -21.05 40.76 -5.82
CA ALA A 320 -20.59 39.44 -6.13
C ALA A 320 -21.30 38.79 -7.34
N LEU A 321 -22.43 39.36 -7.81
CA LEU A 321 -23.24 38.80 -8.91
C LEU A 321 -22.45 38.63 -10.22
N ALA A 322 -21.58 39.56 -10.56
CA ALA A 322 -20.74 39.48 -11.75
C ALA A 322 -19.71 38.33 -11.67
N GLY A 323 -19.12 38.11 -10.48
CA GLY A 323 -18.24 36.96 -10.21
C GLY A 323 -19.00 35.65 -10.26
N LEU A 324 -20.17 35.58 -9.64
CA LEU A 324 -21.02 34.38 -9.64
C LEU A 324 -21.44 33.96 -11.07
N ARG A 325 -21.73 34.94 -11.95
CA ARG A 325 -22.00 34.67 -13.37
C ARG A 325 -20.83 33.95 -14.04
N SER A 326 -19.61 34.47 -13.83
CA SER A 326 -18.40 33.86 -14.38
C SER A 326 -18.15 32.45 -13.83
N ASP A 327 -18.44 32.23 -12.54
CA ASP A 327 -18.30 30.91 -11.91
C ASP A 327 -19.29 29.89 -12.52
N PHE A 328 -20.53 30.27 -12.76
CA PHE A 328 -21.53 29.41 -13.39
C PHE A 328 -21.19 29.12 -14.85
N GLU A 329 -20.66 30.08 -15.60
CA GLU A 329 -20.16 29.87 -16.97
C GLU A 329 -19.03 28.82 -16.97
N ASN A 330 -18.05 28.94 -16.06
CA ASN A 330 -16.93 28.00 -15.94
C ASN A 330 -17.39 26.58 -15.55
N GLN A 331 -18.36 26.46 -14.64
CA GLN A 331 -18.93 25.17 -14.24
C GLN A 331 -19.64 24.50 -15.42
N LEU A 332 -20.47 25.21 -16.17
CA LEU A 332 -21.13 24.67 -17.37
C LEU A 332 -20.13 24.25 -18.45
N GLN A 333 -19.08 25.03 -18.67
CA GLN A 333 -18.02 24.67 -19.59
C GLN A 333 -17.29 23.39 -19.18
N THR A 334 -17.05 23.22 -17.87
CA THR A 334 -16.46 21.98 -17.30
C THR A 334 -17.35 20.78 -17.54
N ILE A 335 -18.68 20.93 -17.40
CA ILE A 335 -19.66 19.86 -17.67
C ILE A 335 -19.63 19.48 -19.16
N GLN A 336 -19.61 20.46 -20.07
CA GLN A 336 -19.57 20.21 -21.52
C GLN A 336 -18.29 19.49 -21.95
N GLN A 337 -17.15 19.75 -21.32
CA GLN A 337 -15.88 19.08 -21.60
C GLN A 337 -15.76 17.71 -20.92
N GLY A 338 -16.64 17.41 -19.97
CA GLY A 338 -16.58 16.20 -19.15
C GLY A 338 -16.66 14.91 -19.95
N ASP A 339 -17.45 14.86 -21.00
CA ASP A 339 -17.59 13.68 -21.87
C ASP A 339 -16.28 13.35 -22.61
N SER A 340 -15.57 14.36 -23.08
CA SER A 340 -14.25 14.16 -23.71
C SER A 340 -13.26 13.59 -22.69
N ARG A 341 -13.20 14.15 -21.47
CA ARG A 341 -12.33 13.67 -20.41
C ARG A 341 -12.64 12.24 -19.99
N ILE A 342 -13.92 11.88 -19.87
CA ILE A 342 -14.33 10.49 -19.58
C ILE A 342 -13.84 9.55 -20.67
N ASN A 343 -13.99 9.91 -21.95
CA ASN A 343 -13.52 9.10 -23.06
C ASN A 343 -11.99 8.91 -23.04
N ASP A 344 -11.23 9.95 -22.69
CA ASP A 344 -9.78 9.87 -22.55
C ASP A 344 -9.38 8.93 -21.39
N PHE A 345 -9.98 9.08 -20.20
CA PHE A 345 -9.72 8.19 -19.06
C PHE A 345 -10.17 6.75 -19.32
N ARG A 346 -11.28 6.55 -20.04
CA ARG A 346 -11.74 5.21 -20.45
C ARG A 346 -10.72 4.55 -21.36
N LYS A 347 -10.21 5.28 -22.35
CA LYS A 347 -9.16 4.78 -23.24
C LYS A 347 -7.88 4.41 -22.48
N LEU A 348 -7.44 5.27 -21.55
CA LEU A 348 -6.28 4.98 -20.70
C LEU A 348 -6.50 3.74 -19.82
N SER A 349 -7.68 3.59 -19.24
CA SER A 349 -8.03 2.41 -18.42
C SER A 349 -8.05 1.13 -19.25
N ASP A 350 -8.62 1.18 -20.47
CA ASP A 350 -8.68 0.03 -21.38
C ASP A 350 -7.28 -0.37 -21.88
N GLU A 351 -6.41 0.60 -22.24
CA GLU A 351 -5.03 0.35 -22.65
C GLU A 351 -4.19 -0.26 -21.49
N ALA A 352 -4.35 0.26 -20.29
CA ALA A 352 -3.68 -0.27 -19.10
C ALA A 352 -4.15 -1.70 -18.79
N ARG A 353 -5.46 -1.96 -18.86
CA ARG A 353 -6.05 -3.27 -18.71
C ARG A 353 -5.51 -4.27 -19.72
N GLN A 354 -5.52 -3.93 -21.01
CA GLN A 354 -5.00 -4.79 -22.07
C GLN A 354 -3.51 -5.11 -21.88
N SER A 355 -2.73 -4.14 -21.40
CA SER A 355 -1.31 -4.33 -21.11
C SER A 355 -1.10 -5.31 -19.95
N PHE A 356 -1.92 -5.20 -18.90
CA PHE A 356 -1.92 -6.13 -17.76
C PHE A 356 -2.36 -7.54 -18.19
N GLU A 357 -3.46 -7.68 -18.95
CA GLU A 357 -3.96 -8.98 -19.45
C GLU A 357 -2.90 -9.69 -20.30
N LYS A 358 -2.24 -8.96 -21.20
CA LYS A 358 -1.16 -9.50 -22.04
C LYS A 358 0.03 -10.00 -21.24
N GLU A 359 0.45 -9.28 -20.20
CA GLU A 359 1.54 -9.73 -19.33
C GLU A 359 1.10 -10.89 -18.44
N ALA A 360 -0.15 -10.91 -17.95
CA ALA A 360 -0.73 -12.03 -17.20
C ALA A 360 -0.73 -13.31 -18.04
N ASP A 361 -1.07 -13.23 -19.32
CA ASP A 361 -0.98 -14.35 -20.26
C ASP A 361 0.47 -14.84 -20.46
N ALA A 362 1.41 -13.89 -20.54
CA ALA A 362 2.82 -14.22 -20.69
C ALA A 362 3.36 -14.94 -19.45
N VAL A 363 2.99 -14.49 -18.24
CA VAL A 363 3.33 -15.14 -16.98
C VAL A 363 2.70 -16.53 -16.89
N SER A 364 1.43 -16.68 -17.24
CA SER A 364 0.73 -17.98 -17.25
C SER A 364 1.43 -18.99 -18.16
N LYS A 365 1.84 -18.58 -19.36
CA LYS A 365 2.63 -19.44 -20.27
C LYS A 365 3.98 -19.84 -19.68
N LYS A 366 4.66 -18.95 -18.96
CA LYS A 366 5.92 -19.27 -18.26
C LYS A 366 5.68 -20.24 -17.12
N ARG A 367 4.59 -20.06 -16.33
CA ARG A 367 4.18 -21.01 -15.28
C ARG A 367 3.91 -22.40 -15.84
N ALA A 368 3.23 -22.51 -16.97
CA ALA A 368 2.99 -23.81 -17.63
C ALA A 368 4.30 -24.53 -18.03
N LYS A 369 5.30 -23.78 -18.51
CA LYS A 369 6.63 -24.33 -18.78
C LYS A 369 7.35 -24.75 -17.51
N ALA A 370 7.32 -23.92 -16.47
CA ALA A 370 7.89 -24.24 -15.17
C ALA A 370 7.22 -25.47 -14.54
N ALA A 371 5.89 -25.58 -14.64
CA ALA A 371 5.13 -26.73 -14.17
C ALA A 371 5.61 -28.04 -14.83
N THR A 372 5.72 -28.06 -16.15
CA THR A 372 6.22 -29.23 -16.88
C THR A 372 7.67 -29.58 -16.50
N ALA A 373 8.52 -28.58 -16.30
CA ALA A 373 9.90 -28.79 -15.86
C ALA A 373 9.97 -29.35 -14.44
N LEU A 374 9.18 -28.80 -13.52
CA LEU A 374 9.06 -29.23 -12.12
C LEU A 374 8.55 -30.69 -12.05
N GLU A 375 7.50 -31.03 -12.78
CA GLU A 375 6.95 -32.37 -12.86
C GLU A 375 8.03 -33.41 -13.30
N LYS A 376 8.80 -33.06 -14.33
CA LYS A 376 9.89 -33.93 -14.82
C LYS A 376 11.02 -34.05 -13.81
N ALA A 377 11.38 -32.97 -13.12
CA ALA A 377 12.42 -32.98 -12.10
C ALA A 377 12.01 -33.87 -10.92
N ILE A 378 10.79 -33.70 -10.41
CA ILE A 378 10.26 -34.51 -9.31
C ILE A 378 10.16 -35.98 -9.72
N ALA A 379 9.69 -36.30 -10.92
CA ALA A 379 9.61 -37.70 -11.40
C ALA A 379 10.97 -38.41 -11.37
N LYS A 380 12.08 -37.70 -11.60
CA LYS A 380 13.43 -38.27 -11.48
C LYS A 380 13.81 -38.57 -10.03
N GLU A 381 13.30 -37.83 -9.08
CA GLU A 381 13.60 -37.99 -7.65
C GLU A 381 12.73 -39.08 -6.99
N LEU A 382 11.56 -39.40 -7.55
CA LEU A 382 10.64 -40.38 -6.94
C LEU A 382 11.19 -41.83 -7.01
N ALA A 383 11.79 -42.24 -8.11
CA ALA A 383 12.30 -43.59 -8.28
C ALA A 383 13.45 -43.93 -7.29
N PRO A 384 14.50 -43.09 -7.09
CA PRO A 384 15.51 -43.30 -6.06
C PRO A 384 14.93 -43.42 -4.64
N LEU A 385 13.83 -42.72 -4.37
CA LEU A 385 13.15 -42.74 -3.07
C LEU A 385 12.16 -43.92 -2.91
N LYS A 386 12.21 -44.91 -3.81
CA LYS A 386 11.31 -46.09 -3.80
C LYS A 386 9.83 -45.71 -3.91
N LEU A 387 9.53 -44.74 -4.76
CA LEU A 387 8.19 -44.27 -5.10
C LEU A 387 7.90 -44.49 -6.60
N ASP A 388 8.24 -45.69 -7.14
CA ASP A 388 8.13 -46.03 -8.57
C ASP A 388 6.70 -45.96 -9.13
N GLY A 389 5.70 -46.03 -8.25
CA GLY A 389 4.27 -45.88 -8.61
C GLY A 389 3.71 -44.47 -8.48
N ALA A 390 4.49 -43.58 -7.92
CA ALA A 390 4.03 -42.21 -7.62
C ALA A 390 4.19 -41.29 -8.84
N ALA A 391 3.33 -40.28 -8.91
CA ALA A 391 3.43 -39.22 -9.89
C ALA A 391 3.03 -37.89 -9.26
N PHE A 392 3.59 -36.81 -9.80
CA PHE A 392 3.34 -35.42 -9.40
C PHE A 392 2.78 -34.65 -10.58
N LYS A 393 1.86 -33.75 -10.29
CA LYS A 393 1.24 -32.89 -11.27
C LYS A 393 1.04 -31.47 -10.71
N VAL A 394 1.34 -30.47 -11.51
CA VAL A 394 1.03 -29.06 -11.24
C VAL A 394 -0.23 -28.69 -12.02
N VAL A 395 -1.28 -28.36 -11.32
CA VAL A 395 -2.55 -27.95 -11.92
C VAL A 395 -2.62 -26.43 -11.94
N LEU A 396 -2.74 -25.86 -13.14
CA LEU A 396 -2.97 -24.44 -13.36
C LEU A 396 -4.44 -24.25 -13.74
N ARG A 397 -5.15 -23.42 -12.97
CA ARG A 397 -6.56 -23.05 -13.23
C ARG A 397 -6.63 -21.56 -13.42
N GLU A 398 -7.26 -21.11 -14.51
CA GLU A 398 -7.52 -19.68 -14.72
C GLU A 398 -8.66 -19.22 -13.80
N LYS A 399 -8.44 -18.13 -13.08
CA LYS A 399 -9.43 -17.47 -12.24
C LYS A 399 -10.38 -16.62 -13.09
N PRO A 400 -11.60 -16.34 -12.63
CA PRO A 400 -12.43 -15.30 -13.20
C PRO A 400 -11.69 -13.95 -13.20
N LEU A 401 -11.99 -13.09 -14.17
CA LEU A 401 -11.27 -11.83 -14.39
C LEU A 401 -11.31 -10.90 -13.17
N GLU A 402 -12.42 -10.91 -12.44
CA GLU A 402 -12.61 -10.17 -11.18
C GLU A 402 -11.66 -10.58 -10.06
N ASP A 403 -11.13 -11.82 -10.10
CA ASP A 403 -10.20 -12.38 -9.11
C ASP A 403 -8.73 -12.26 -9.55
N TRP A 404 -8.47 -11.64 -10.71
CA TRP A 404 -7.11 -11.40 -11.14
C TRP A 404 -6.44 -10.37 -10.23
N SER A 405 -5.17 -10.57 -9.94
CA SER A 405 -4.43 -9.76 -8.99
C SER A 405 -3.06 -9.38 -9.52
N LYS A 406 -2.31 -8.63 -8.73
CA LYS A 406 -0.89 -8.33 -9.01
C LYS A 406 -0.04 -9.58 -9.26
N ASP A 407 -0.51 -10.75 -8.82
CA ASP A 407 0.15 -12.05 -8.99
C ASP A 407 -0.33 -12.80 -10.24
N GLY A 408 -1.24 -12.22 -11.02
CA GLY A 408 -1.76 -12.77 -12.27
C GLY A 408 -3.07 -13.53 -12.12
N LYS A 409 -3.37 -14.32 -13.15
CA LYS A 409 -4.66 -14.97 -13.36
C LYS A 409 -4.72 -16.43 -12.90
N ASP A 410 -3.57 -17.08 -12.58
CA ASP A 410 -3.54 -18.51 -12.31
C ASP A 410 -3.76 -18.81 -10.82
N ASP A 411 -4.58 -19.79 -10.56
CA ASP A 411 -4.58 -20.59 -9.34
C ASP A 411 -3.70 -21.82 -9.56
N VAL A 412 -2.78 -22.11 -8.63
CA VAL A 412 -1.80 -23.19 -8.76
C VAL A 412 -2.00 -24.18 -7.65
N ALA A 413 -2.20 -25.45 -8.00
CA ALA A 413 -2.30 -26.55 -7.05
C ALA A 413 -1.29 -27.65 -7.38
N PHE A 414 -0.64 -28.20 -6.34
CA PHE A 414 0.19 -29.37 -6.43
C PHE A 414 -0.63 -30.61 -6.07
N GLU A 415 -0.71 -31.53 -6.98
CA GLU A 415 -1.42 -32.80 -6.82
C GLU A 415 -0.44 -33.98 -7.01
N ALA A 416 -0.66 -35.04 -6.29
CA ALA A 416 0.13 -36.23 -6.40
C ALA A 416 -0.73 -37.51 -6.31
N VAL A 417 -0.14 -38.59 -6.76
CA VAL A 417 -0.60 -39.96 -6.57
C VAL A 417 0.56 -40.81 -6.15
N THR A 418 0.38 -41.68 -5.18
CA THR A 418 1.43 -42.58 -4.68
C THR A 418 1.43 -43.96 -5.34
N ASN A 419 0.29 -44.41 -5.87
CA ASN A 419 0.15 -45.71 -6.50
C ASN A 419 -0.50 -45.59 -7.88
N LYS A 420 -0.01 -46.37 -8.85
CA LYS A 420 -0.57 -46.41 -10.21
C LYS A 420 -2.07 -46.74 -10.20
N GLY A 421 -2.84 -45.97 -10.97
CA GLY A 421 -4.29 -46.18 -11.11
C GLY A 421 -5.17 -45.42 -10.11
N GLN A 422 -4.60 -44.74 -9.14
CA GLN A 422 -5.35 -43.83 -8.27
C GLN A 422 -5.51 -42.47 -8.95
N PRO A 423 -6.57 -41.71 -8.62
CA PRO A 423 -6.73 -40.35 -9.08
C PRO A 423 -5.71 -39.42 -8.40
N PHE A 424 -5.30 -38.36 -9.10
CA PHE A 424 -4.53 -37.28 -8.50
C PHE A 424 -5.32 -36.59 -7.41
N ALA A 425 -4.68 -36.28 -6.29
CA ALA A 425 -5.27 -35.59 -5.17
C ALA A 425 -4.28 -34.54 -4.60
N PRO A 426 -4.76 -33.51 -3.89
CA PRO A 426 -3.89 -32.56 -3.20
C PRO A 426 -2.89 -33.27 -2.30
N LEU A 427 -1.65 -32.77 -2.22
CA LEU A 427 -0.56 -33.36 -1.42
C LEU A 427 -0.97 -33.67 0.02
N ALA A 428 -1.79 -32.82 0.63
CA ALA A 428 -2.29 -32.98 1.98
C ALA A 428 -3.19 -34.23 2.18
N ARG A 429 -3.62 -34.88 1.10
CA ARG A 429 -4.47 -36.09 1.14
C ARG A 429 -3.69 -37.40 0.94
N ILE A 430 -2.38 -37.34 0.86
CA ILE A 430 -1.54 -38.56 0.81
C ILE A 430 -1.68 -39.31 2.14
N ALA A 431 -2.20 -40.53 2.09
CA ALA A 431 -2.65 -41.25 3.27
C ALA A 431 -1.51 -41.87 4.11
N SER A 432 -0.34 -42.14 3.52
CA SER A 432 0.79 -42.78 4.19
C SER A 432 1.83 -41.74 4.63
N GLY A 433 2.10 -41.64 5.94
CA GLY A 433 3.10 -40.70 6.49
C GLY A 433 4.51 -40.92 5.88
N GLY A 434 4.94 -42.15 5.72
CA GLY A 434 6.24 -42.46 5.12
C GLY A 434 6.30 -42.16 3.59
N GLU A 435 5.21 -42.34 2.86
CA GLU A 435 5.13 -41.93 1.44
C GLU A 435 5.13 -40.42 1.30
N LEU A 436 4.35 -39.74 2.15
CA LEU A 436 4.30 -38.26 2.19
C LEU A 436 5.70 -37.70 2.50
N SER A 437 6.40 -38.18 3.53
CA SER A 437 7.75 -37.70 3.89
C SER A 437 8.73 -37.82 2.75
N ARG A 438 8.74 -38.95 2.06
CA ARG A 438 9.61 -39.18 0.89
C ARG A 438 9.25 -38.29 -0.30
N PHE A 439 7.95 -38.08 -0.50
CA PHE A 439 7.46 -37.20 -1.56
C PHE A 439 7.83 -35.73 -1.26
N MET A 440 7.70 -35.33 -0.01
CA MET A 440 8.10 -33.98 0.46
C MET A 440 9.61 -33.81 0.31
N LEU A 441 10.43 -34.83 0.62
CA LEU A 441 11.86 -34.77 0.39
C LEU A 441 12.18 -34.58 -1.10
N ALA A 442 11.54 -35.35 -2.01
CA ALA A 442 11.73 -35.18 -3.44
C ALA A 442 11.43 -33.74 -3.89
N LEU A 443 10.34 -33.18 -3.39
CA LEU A 443 9.93 -31.79 -3.69
C LEU A 443 10.95 -30.76 -3.15
N GLN A 444 11.39 -30.93 -1.91
CA GLN A 444 12.40 -30.09 -1.27
C GLN A 444 13.72 -30.10 -2.02
N VAL A 445 14.19 -31.28 -2.38
CA VAL A 445 15.42 -31.48 -3.17
C VAL A 445 15.37 -30.72 -4.50
N VAL A 446 14.25 -30.84 -5.22
CA VAL A 446 14.10 -30.18 -6.53
C VAL A 446 13.96 -28.64 -6.37
N LEU A 447 13.28 -28.17 -5.34
CA LEU A 447 13.11 -26.73 -5.11
C LEU A 447 14.41 -26.10 -4.58
N ALA A 448 15.10 -26.73 -3.64
CA ALA A 448 16.36 -26.23 -3.08
C ALA A 448 17.46 -26.10 -4.14
N SER A 449 17.50 -26.98 -5.14
CA SER A 449 18.48 -26.89 -6.22
C SER A 449 18.36 -25.64 -7.10
N GLN A 450 17.27 -24.89 -6.99
CA GLN A 450 17.05 -23.63 -7.73
C GLN A 450 17.38 -22.38 -6.89
N GLU A 451 17.52 -22.54 -5.58
CA GLU A 451 17.91 -21.45 -4.69
C GLU A 451 19.42 -21.48 -4.48
N SER A 452 20.07 -20.34 -4.66
CA SER A 452 21.51 -20.17 -4.39
C SER A 452 21.81 -20.06 -2.89
N ILE A 453 21.06 -20.80 -2.06
CA ILE A 453 21.25 -20.82 -0.61
C ILE A 453 22.39 -21.79 -0.28
N PRO A 454 23.45 -21.33 0.39
CA PRO A 454 24.65 -22.14 0.55
C PRO A 454 24.50 -23.28 1.58
N THR A 455 23.56 -23.17 2.54
CA THR A 455 23.40 -24.16 3.62
C THR A 455 21.95 -24.62 3.73
N LEU A 456 21.72 -25.93 3.67
CA LEU A 456 20.42 -26.56 3.85
C LEU A 456 20.41 -27.41 5.12
N VAL A 457 19.37 -27.27 5.92
CA VAL A 457 19.21 -27.99 7.18
C VAL A 457 17.98 -28.86 7.12
N PHE A 458 18.12 -30.15 7.33
CA PHE A 458 17.02 -31.13 7.33
C PHE A 458 16.85 -31.73 8.73
N ASP A 459 15.66 -31.60 9.28
CA ASP A 459 15.27 -32.22 10.54
C ASP A 459 14.43 -33.47 10.24
N GLU A 460 14.92 -34.63 10.69
CA GLU A 460 14.26 -35.95 10.57
C GLU A 460 13.75 -36.26 9.14
N ALA A 461 14.55 -35.97 8.10
CA ALA A 461 14.22 -36.28 6.70
C ALA A 461 13.92 -37.78 6.46
N ASP A 462 14.33 -38.61 7.40
CA ASP A 462 14.17 -40.07 7.44
C ASP A 462 13.03 -40.54 8.35
N SER A 463 12.17 -39.64 8.82
CA SER A 463 11.05 -39.99 9.72
C SER A 463 10.08 -40.94 9.03
N GLY A 464 9.78 -42.08 9.71
CA GLY A 464 8.85 -43.09 9.21
C GLY A 464 9.39 -43.96 8.08
N ILE A 465 10.69 -43.90 7.78
CA ILE A 465 11.34 -44.74 6.76
C ILE A 465 12.52 -45.54 7.34
N GLY A 466 12.82 -46.71 6.78
CA GLY A 466 13.91 -47.54 7.25
C GLY A 466 14.53 -48.42 6.13
N GLY A 467 15.58 -49.15 6.47
CA GLY A 467 16.24 -50.10 5.57
C GLY A 467 16.75 -49.52 4.27
N ALA A 468 16.42 -50.12 3.15
CA ALA A 468 16.89 -49.73 1.81
C ALA A 468 16.37 -48.35 1.37
N THR A 469 15.24 -47.93 1.91
CA THR A 469 14.64 -46.59 1.62
C THR A 469 15.41 -45.49 2.31
N ALA A 470 15.79 -45.70 3.58
CA ALA A 470 16.61 -44.74 4.32
C ALA A 470 18.02 -44.61 3.71
N ALA A 471 18.57 -45.69 3.19
CA ALA A 471 19.83 -45.66 2.43
C ALA A 471 19.70 -44.78 1.17
N ALA A 472 18.62 -44.93 0.39
CA ALA A 472 18.37 -44.15 -0.80
C ALA A 472 18.18 -42.63 -0.48
N VAL A 473 17.55 -42.31 0.64
CA VAL A 473 17.47 -40.92 1.17
C VAL A 473 18.88 -40.40 1.47
N GLY A 474 19.68 -41.17 2.19
CA GLY A 474 21.07 -40.79 2.51
C GLY A 474 21.92 -40.55 1.26
N ASP A 475 21.80 -41.43 0.24
CA ASP A 475 22.50 -41.28 -1.05
C ASP A 475 22.07 -39.97 -1.74
N ARG A 476 20.80 -39.62 -1.66
CA ARG A 476 20.29 -38.40 -2.29
C ARG A 476 20.75 -37.14 -1.55
N LEU A 477 20.76 -37.14 -0.22
CA LEU A 477 21.30 -36.05 0.58
C LEU A 477 22.82 -35.87 0.33
N LEU A 478 23.57 -36.95 0.19
CA LEU A 478 24.98 -36.90 -0.16
C LEU A 478 25.22 -36.30 -1.57
N ALA A 479 24.36 -36.60 -2.53
CA ALA A 479 24.45 -36.03 -3.88
C ALA A 479 24.19 -34.51 -3.86
N LEU A 480 23.24 -34.02 -3.07
CA LEU A 480 22.99 -32.60 -2.89
C LEU A 480 24.14 -31.88 -2.14
N ALA A 481 24.84 -32.62 -1.29
CA ALA A 481 25.96 -32.07 -0.52
C ALA A 481 27.20 -31.75 -1.39
N GLN A 482 27.18 -32.10 -2.69
CA GLN A 482 28.21 -31.65 -3.64
C GLN A 482 28.11 -30.18 -3.98
N ASP A 483 26.88 -29.65 -4.02
CA ASP A 483 26.62 -28.26 -4.41
C ASP A 483 26.26 -27.36 -3.20
N HIS A 484 25.82 -27.98 -2.09
CA HIS A 484 25.37 -27.27 -0.89
C HIS A 484 26.02 -27.85 0.37
N GLN A 485 26.20 -27.03 1.39
CA GLN A 485 26.46 -27.53 2.73
C GLN A 485 25.14 -28.07 3.30
N MET A 486 25.16 -29.34 3.72
CA MET A 486 24.00 -30.04 4.26
C MET A 486 24.19 -30.32 5.76
N LEU A 487 23.21 -29.91 6.59
CA LEU A 487 23.12 -30.29 7.99
C LEU A 487 21.89 -31.18 8.17
N VAL A 488 22.11 -32.45 8.56
CA VAL A 488 21.01 -33.42 8.64
C VAL A 488 20.93 -33.98 10.06
N VAL A 489 19.83 -33.71 10.73
CA VAL A 489 19.49 -34.38 11.99
C VAL A 489 18.77 -35.68 11.67
N THR A 490 19.32 -36.80 12.13
CA THR A 490 18.79 -38.16 11.81
C THR A 490 18.85 -39.11 12.98
N HIS A 491 17.94 -40.07 12.98
CA HIS A 491 17.97 -41.25 13.83
C HIS A 491 18.23 -42.53 13.04
N SER A 492 18.37 -42.45 11.70
CA SER A 492 18.63 -43.56 10.82
C SER A 492 20.13 -43.85 10.69
N PRO A 493 20.62 -45.07 11.00
CA PRO A 493 22.01 -45.44 10.79
C PRO A 493 22.42 -45.44 9.31
N GLN A 494 21.45 -45.67 8.40
CA GLN A 494 21.69 -45.65 6.95
C GLN A 494 21.97 -44.23 6.45
N VAL A 495 21.25 -43.23 6.93
CA VAL A 495 21.50 -41.83 6.60
C VAL A 495 22.80 -41.36 7.29
N ALA A 496 22.97 -41.66 8.57
CA ALA A 496 24.17 -41.29 9.33
C ALA A 496 25.47 -41.82 8.70
N ALA A 497 25.42 -43.02 8.13
CA ALA A 497 26.56 -43.62 7.44
C ALA A 497 27.00 -42.87 6.17
N ARG A 498 26.13 -42.03 5.56
CA ARG A 498 26.43 -41.19 4.37
C ARG A 498 27.08 -39.86 4.72
N GLY A 499 27.04 -39.43 6.00
CA GLY A 499 27.67 -38.18 6.43
C GLY A 499 29.16 -38.13 6.11
N GLN A 500 29.65 -37.01 5.64
CA GLN A 500 31.09 -36.75 5.48
C GLN A 500 31.70 -36.35 6.82
N SER A 501 30.91 -35.66 7.64
CA SER A 501 31.22 -35.32 9.04
C SER A 501 30.06 -35.76 9.94
N HIS A 502 30.37 -36.17 11.17
CA HIS A 502 29.37 -36.76 12.06
C HIS A 502 29.54 -36.23 13.48
N TRP A 503 28.51 -35.62 14.00
CA TRP A 503 28.45 -35.12 15.39
C TRP A 503 27.48 -35.96 16.22
N ARG A 504 27.91 -36.33 17.40
CA ARG A 504 27.04 -36.96 18.40
C ARG A 504 26.61 -35.96 19.46
N ILE A 505 25.30 -35.88 19.66
CA ILE A 505 24.67 -35.08 20.68
C ILE A 505 24.35 -36.00 21.87
N ALA A 506 24.94 -35.71 23.02
CA ALA A 506 24.74 -36.51 24.23
C ALA A 506 24.37 -35.65 25.42
N LYS A 507 23.52 -36.20 26.31
CA LYS A 507 23.25 -35.59 27.61
C LYS A 507 24.36 -35.97 28.56
N GLY A 508 24.99 -35.00 29.20
CA GLY A 508 25.97 -35.18 30.28
C GLY A 508 25.43 -34.70 31.61
N THR A 509 25.97 -35.24 32.69
CA THR A 509 25.79 -34.68 34.03
C THR A 509 26.83 -33.59 34.23
N GLY A 510 26.42 -32.38 34.66
CA GLY A 510 27.32 -31.25 34.92
C GLY A 510 28.48 -31.61 35.87
N SER A 511 29.66 -31.04 35.63
CA SER A 511 30.93 -31.33 36.27
C SER A 511 30.98 -31.07 37.79
N ASN A 512 29.91 -30.57 38.43
CA ASN A 512 29.88 -30.20 39.87
C ASN A 512 28.84 -30.96 40.72
N GLY A 513 28.49 -32.21 40.32
CA GLY A 513 27.57 -33.02 41.16
C GLY A 513 26.13 -32.47 41.27
N ALA A 514 25.81 -31.39 40.58
CA ALA A 514 24.45 -30.89 40.49
C ALA A 514 23.67 -31.73 39.45
N LYS A 515 22.43 -32.09 39.78
CA LYS A 515 21.47 -32.81 38.89
C LYS A 515 21.05 -32.02 37.65
N ILE A 516 21.91 -31.16 37.11
CA ILE A 516 21.61 -30.32 35.94
C ILE A 516 22.10 -31.08 34.72
N THR A 517 21.18 -31.48 33.86
CA THR A 517 21.48 -32.08 32.56
C THR A 517 22.13 -31.03 31.66
N THR A 518 23.31 -31.29 31.13
CA THR A 518 23.98 -30.48 30.12
C THR A 518 24.01 -31.24 28.78
N VAL A 519 24.03 -30.51 27.67
CA VAL A 519 24.20 -31.09 26.34
C VAL A 519 25.63 -30.90 25.91
N GLY A 520 26.28 -32.00 25.51
CA GLY A 520 27.56 -32.02 24.83
C GLY A 520 27.37 -32.40 23.37
N VAL A 521 28.18 -31.81 22.50
CA VAL A 521 28.26 -32.17 21.08
C VAL A 521 29.71 -32.48 20.77
N GLU A 522 29.96 -33.65 20.19
CA GLU A 522 31.29 -34.18 19.89
C GLU A 522 31.35 -34.55 18.41
N GLU A 523 32.37 -34.08 17.72
CA GLU A 523 32.69 -34.57 16.38
C GLU A 523 33.29 -35.95 16.48
N LEU A 524 32.77 -36.90 15.72
CA LEU A 524 33.17 -38.30 15.84
C LEU A 524 34.29 -38.61 14.84
N GLU A 525 35.44 -39.00 15.39
CA GLU A 525 36.51 -39.62 14.63
C GLU A 525 36.05 -40.97 14.03
N PRO A 526 36.70 -41.50 12.98
CA PRO A 526 36.24 -42.68 12.23
C PRO A 526 35.86 -43.88 13.12
N ASP A 527 36.62 -44.17 14.15
CA ASP A 527 36.33 -45.29 15.05
C ASP A 527 35.13 -45.06 15.94
N LEU A 528 34.99 -43.87 16.50
CA LEU A 528 33.83 -43.46 17.29
C LEU A 528 32.57 -43.38 16.43
N ARG A 529 32.69 -42.93 15.19
CA ARG A 529 31.60 -42.90 14.23
C ARG A 529 31.08 -44.31 13.95
N ARG A 530 31.98 -45.30 13.75
CA ARG A 530 31.58 -46.69 13.60
C ARG A 530 30.82 -47.21 14.82
N GLU A 531 31.30 -46.94 16.04
CA GLU A 531 30.61 -47.31 17.27
C GLU A 531 29.23 -46.67 17.38
N GLU A 532 29.10 -45.40 17.07
CA GLU A 532 27.80 -44.69 17.14
C GLU A 532 26.82 -45.30 16.12
N ILE A 533 27.23 -45.56 14.88
CA ILE A 533 26.38 -46.21 13.88
C ILE A 533 26.02 -47.63 14.32
N ALA A 534 26.94 -48.38 14.92
CA ALA A 534 26.66 -49.69 15.49
C ALA A 534 25.65 -49.62 16.66
N ARG A 535 25.77 -48.61 17.54
CA ARG A 535 24.81 -48.32 18.59
C ARG A 535 23.41 -48.01 18.02
N MET A 536 23.34 -47.25 16.94
CA MET A 536 22.08 -46.94 16.27
C MET A 536 21.42 -48.17 15.66
N LEU A 537 22.22 -49.22 15.29
CA LEU A 537 21.72 -50.46 14.74
C LEU A 537 21.23 -51.46 15.81
N SER A 538 21.92 -51.54 16.95
CA SER A 538 21.70 -52.59 17.96
C SER A 538 21.08 -52.09 19.28
N GLY A 539 21.00 -50.77 19.49
CA GLY A 539 20.58 -50.18 20.75
C GLY A 539 21.72 -50.01 21.74
N GLU A 540 21.48 -50.24 23.04
CA GLU A 540 22.46 -49.99 24.10
C GLU A 540 23.65 -50.94 24.08
N GLU A 541 23.45 -52.23 23.72
CA GLU A 541 24.50 -53.23 23.61
C GLU A 541 25.03 -53.33 22.20
N VAL A 542 26.26 -52.86 21.98
CA VAL A 542 26.92 -52.91 20.68
C VAL A 542 27.59 -54.26 20.44
N THR A 543 27.03 -55.07 19.56
CA THR A 543 27.57 -56.41 19.20
C THR A 543 28.60 -56.30 18.07
N GLU A 544 29.42 -57.38 17.88
CA GLU A 544 30.37 -57.44 16.79
C GLU A 544 29.68 -57.45 15.39
N GLU A 545 28.51 -58.07 15.32
CA GLU A 545 27.70 -58.05 14.08
C GLU A 545 27.23 -56.63 13.72
N ALA A 546 26.84 -55.85 14.74
CA ALA A 546 26.45 -54.45 14.54
C ALA A 546 27.65 -53.61 14.08
N ARG A 547 28.87 -53.81 14.62
CA ARG A 547 30.09 -53.15 14.17
C ARG A 547 30.43 -53.52 12.72
N ALA A 548 30.33 -54.79 12.37
CA ALA A 548 30.55 -55.25 10.98
C ALA A 548 29.53 -54.66 10.02
N GLN A 549 28.28 -54.55 10.42
CA GLN A 549 27.22 -53.90 9.62
C GLN A 549 27.46 -52.41 9.49
N ALA A 550 27.83 -51.70 10.57
CA ALA A 550 28.19 -50.29 10.54
C ALA A 550 29.34 -50.00 9.57
N THR A 551 30.40 -50.82 9.59
CA THR A 551 31.53 -50.74 8.65
C THR A 551 31.06 -50.85 7.20
N ARG A 552 30.21 -51.84 6.87
CA ARG A 552 29.64 -51.99 5.52
C ARG A 552 28.81 -50.82 5.07
N LEU A 553 27.99 -50.21 5.97
CA LEU A 553 27.19 -49.04 5.65
C LEU A 553 28.05 -47.82 5.33
N ILE A 554 29.13 -47.60 6.10
CA ILE A 554 30.09 -46.52 5.89
C ILE A 554 30.83 -46.70 4.54
N GLU A 555 31.34 -47.90 4.27
CA GLU A 555 32.04 -48.21 3.02
C GLU A 555 31.15 -48.04 1.79
N GLN A 556 29.87 -48.34 1.89
CA GLN A 556 28.88 -48.12 0.83
C GLN A 556 28.59 -46.65 0.58
N GLY A 557 28.73 -45.80 1.60
CA GLY A 557 28.52 -44.34 1.48
C GLY A 557 29.73 -43.58 0.96
N GLY A 558 30.93 -44.16 1.03
CA GLY A 558 32.17 -43.57 0.51
C GLY A 558 32.48 -43.87 -0.96
N ARG A 559 31.60 -44.59 -1.65
CA ARG A 559 31.65 -44.84 -3.09
C ARG A 559 30.71 -43.90 -3.84
#